data_bf66b4700c61ecb930843419065ad653
#
_entry.id   bf66b4700c61ecb930843419065ad653
#
_cell.length_a   1.000
_cell.length_b   1.000
_cell.length_c   1.000
_cell.angle_alpha   90.00
_cell.angle_beta   90.00
_cell.angle_gamma   90.00
#
_symmetry.space_group_name_H-M   'P 1'
#
loop_
_entity.id
_entity.type
_entity.pdbx_description
1 polymer ?
#
loop_
_entity_poly.entity_id
_entity_poly.type
_entity_poly.pdbx_seq_one_letter_code
_entity_poly.pdbx_strand_id
1 'polypeptide(L)'
;VDRTSRDFDVLATANGGTEVEEIAKEHPEAVKRLHIDALGDFALAAATEMAQSIGFYHADVDQAAQILLKMWRCFKDNDATLVEINPLAKIGDPDDESTKQLSALDAKISLDDNASFRHDGWARFVDPIVPDPFEQRAREHGLHYVHLHGEVGVIGNGAGLVMSSLDAVSGAGEEQGTNIKPANFL
;
A
#
# COMPACT_ATOMS: atom_id res chain seq x y z
N VAL A 1 -2.07 6.10 -3.80
CA VAL A 1 -2.15 7.58 -3.65
C VAL A 1 -0.82 8.20 -4.05
N ASP A 2 -0.85 9.10 -5.01
CA ASP A 2 0.32 9.93 -5.31
C ASP A 2 0.24 11.22 -4.47
N ARG A 3 1.17 11.36 -3.52
CA ARG A 3 1.20 12.53 -2.62
C ARG A 3 1.69 13.79 -3.30
N THR A 4 2.41 13.68 -4.41
CA THR A 4 2.99 14.82 -5.12
C THR A 4 1.93 15.52 -5.96
N SER A 5 1.16 14.77 -6.74
CA SER A 5 0.03 15.28 -7.54
C SER A 5 -1.24 15.46 -6.70
N ARG A 6 -1.33 14.80 -5.52
CA ARG A 6 -2.52 14.69 -4.65
C ARG A 6 -3.68 13.93 -5.29
N ASP A 7 -3.36 12.99 -6.14
CA ASP A 7 -4.29 12.22 -6.94
C ASP A 7 -4.11 10.71 -6.74
N PHE A 8 -4.82 9.91 -7.51
CA PHE A 8 -4.77 8.48 -7.46
C PHE A 8 -4.21 7.91 -8.76
N ASP A 9 -3.47 6.82 -8.63
CA ASP A 9 -2.97 6.04 -9.77
C ASP A 9 -3.52 4.64 -9.75
N VAL A 10 -3.98 4.19 -10.91
CA VAL A 10 -4.23 2.78 -11.19
C VAL A 10 -3.05 2.27 -12.01
N LEU A 11 -2.36 1.27 -11.49
CA LEU A 11 -1.27 0.60 -12.16
C LEU A 11 -1.71 -0.81 -12.54
N ALA A 12 -1.37 -1.25 -13.72
CA ALA A 12 -1.66 -2.60 -14.18
C ALA A 12 -0.55 -3.11 -15.11
N THR A 13 -0.26 -4.40 -15.03
CA THR A 13 0.73 -5.09 -15.87
C THR A 13 0.23 -6.49 -16.22
N ALA A 14 0.64 -6.98 -17.40
CA ALA A 14 0.42 -8.39 -17.78
C ALA A 14 1.34 -9.36 -17.03
N ASN A 15 2.42 -8.85 -16.42
CA ASN A 15 3.41 -9.65 -15.69
C ASN A 15 3.03 -9.72 -14.20
N GLY A 16 2.23 -10.72 -13.83
CA GLY A 16 1.86 -10.96 -12.43
C GLY A 16 2.87 -11.82 -11.67
N GLY A 17 2.79 -11.80 -10.34
CA GLY A 17 3.63 -12.63 -9.47
C GLY A 17 5.02 -12.06 -9.17
N THR A 18 5.29 -10.81 -9.58
CA THR A 18 6.52 -10.05 -9.29
C THR A 18 6.12 -8.68 -8.74
N GLU A 19 6.97 -8.06 -7.95
CA GLU A 19 6.74 -6.70 -7.45
C GLU A 19 6.62 -5.70 -8.61
N VAL A 20 5.51 -4.95 -8.62
CA VAL A 20 5.20 -4.00 -9.72
C VAL A 20 6.27 -2.91 -9.83
N GLU A 21 6.87 -2.54 -8.70
CA GLU A 21 7.95 -1.56 -8.62
C GLU A 21 9.23 -2.04 -9.30
N GLU A 22 9.54 -3.33 -9.25
CA GLU A 22 10.68 -3.91 -9.98
C GLU A 22 10.42 -3.90 -11.48
N ILE A 23 9.21 -4.31 -11.89
CA ILE A 23 8.81 -4.26 -13.30
C ILE A 23 8.86 -2.82 -13.83
N ALA A 24 8.38 -1.85 -13.05
CA ALA A 24 8.39 -0.45 -13.44
C ALA A 24 9.81 0.14 -13.60
N LYS A 25 10.80 -0.39 -12.90
CA LYS A 25 12.22 0.02 -13.02
C LYS A 25 12.90 -0.60 -14.23
N GLU A 26 12.70 -1.91 -14.44
CA GLU A 26 13.38 -2.67 -15.48
C GLU A 26 12.66 -2.56 -16.84
N HIS A 27 11.34 -2.55 -16.82
CA HIS A 27 10.46 -2.55 -17.98
C HIS A 27 9.29 -1.57 -17.81
N PRO A 28 9.54 -0.24 -17.76
CA PRO A 28 8.49 0.76 -17.50
C PRO A 28 7.35 0.72 -18.53
N GLU A 29 7.62 0.28 -19.77
CA GLU A 29 6.61 0.10 -20.82
C GLU A 29 5.61 -1.02 -20.54
N ALA A 30 5.99 -2.00 -19.71
CA ALA A 30 5.13 -3.12 -19.31
C ALA A 30 4.09 -2.73 -18.26
N VAL A 31 4.27 -1.61 -17.55
CA VAL A 31 3.33 -1.10 -16.58
C VAL A 31 2.46 -0.01 -17.21
N LYS A 32 1.16 -0.24 -17.24
CA LYS A 32 0.17 0.77 -17.67
C LYS A 32 -0.26 1.58 -16.46
N ARG A 33 -0.30 2.89 -16.63
CA ARG A 33 -0.68 3.83 -15.58
C ARG A 33 -1.87 4.67 -16.06
N LEU A 34 -2.90 4.73 -15.23
CA LEU A 34 -4.03 5.64 -15.40
C LEU A 34 -4.10 6.55 -14.18
N HIS A 35 -4.11 7.83 -14.44
CA HIS A 35 -4.24 8.86 -13.43
C HIS A 35 -5.71 9.21 -13.21
N ILE A 36 -6.14 9.29 -11.96
CA ILE A 36 -7.50 9.66 -11.57
C ILE A 36 -7.42 10.86 -10.64
N ASP A 37 -8.05 11.97 -11.05
CA ASP A 37 -8.19 13.18 -10.22
C ASP A 37 -8.79 12.86 -8.85
N ALA A 38 -8.34 13.55 -7.80
CA ALA A 38 -8.78 13.32 -6.42
C ALA A 38 -10.31 13.43 -6.21
N LEU A 39 -10.97 14.28 -6.99
CA LEU A 39 -12.41 14.46 -6.99
C LEU A 39 -13.11 13.64 -8.09
N GLY A 40 -12.33 12.96 -8.92
CA GLY A 40 -12.83 12.13 -10.01
C GLY A 40 -13.32 10.76 -9.55
N ASP A 41 -13.85 10.02 -10.51
CA ASP A 41 -14.25 8.63 -10.31
C ASP A 41 -13.65 7.74 -11.39
N PHE A 42 -13.50 6.46 -11.08
CA PHE A 42 -12.99 5.47 -12.02
C PHE A 42 -14.13 4.87 -12.82
N ALA A 43 -14.34 5.38 -14.03
CA ALA A 43 -15.44 4.97 -14.88
C ALA A 43 -15.21 3.59 -15.54
N LEU A 44 -16.31 2.87 -15.84
CA LEU A 44 -16.25 1.57 -16.51
C LEU A 44 -15.48 1.62 -17.84
N ALA A 45 -15.64 2.69 -18.63
CA ALA A 45 -14.92 2.85 -19.89
C ALA A 45 -13.39 2.84 -19.69
N ALA A 46 -12.91 3.59 -18.69
CA ALA A 46 -11.48 3.64 -18.36
C ALA A 46 -10.97 2.29 -17.80
N ALA A 47 -11.77 1.59 -17.00
CA ALA A 47 -11.44 0.26 -16.52
C ALA A 47 -11.36 -0.76 -17.66
N THR A 48 -12.26 -0.67 -18.64
CA THR A 48 -12.26 -1.50 -19.87
C THR A 48 -11.02 -1.25 -20.69
N GLU A 49 -10.68 0.02 -20.93
CA GLU A 49 -9.48 0.42 -21.67
C GLU A 49 -8.19 -0.07 -20.96
N MET A 50 -8.13 0.07 -19.63
CA MET A 50 -7.01 -0.44 -18.84
C MET A 50 -6.87 -1.96 -19.00
N ALA A 51 -7.96 -2.72 -18.86
CA ALA A 51 -7.95 -4.18 -19.03
C ALA A 51 -7.45 -4.59 -20.44
N GLN A 52 -7.91 -3.91 -21.48
CA GLN A 52 -7.44 -4.16 -22.86
C GLN A 52 -5.96 -3.85 -23.01
N SER A 53 -5.47 -2.76 -22.42
CA SER A 53 -4.09 -2.30 -22.54
C SER A 53 -3.05 -3.27 -21.97
N ILE A 54 -3.47 -4.14 -21.02
CA ILE A 54 -2.61 -5.18 -20.42
C ILE A 54 -2.86 -6.57 -20.99
N GLY A 55 -3.63 -6.67 -22.09
CA GLY A 55 -3.75 -7.90 -22.89
C GLY A 55 -4.94 -8.80 -22.54
N PHE A 56 -5.95 -8.33 -21.81
CA PHE A 56 -7.23 -9.05 -21.73
C PHE A 56 -8.02 -8.90 -23.04
N TYR A 57 -8.72 -9.96 -23.42
CA TYR A 57 -9.51 -10.04 -24.65
C TYR A 57 -10.89 -10.66 -24.40
N HIS A 58 -11.85 -10.32 -25.26
CA HIS A 58 -13.20 -10.88 -25.24
C HIS A 58 -13.88 -10.78 -23.86
N ALA A 59 -14.46 -11.87 -23.37
CA ALA A 59 -15.18 -11.92 -22.11
C ALA A 59 -14.31 -11.62 -20.87
N ASP A 60 -13.00 -11.80 -20.96
CA ASP A 60 -12.07 -11.51 -19.85
C ASP A 60 -11.92 -10.01 -19.63
N VAL A 61 -12.12 -9.17 -20.65
CA VAL A 61 -12.09 -7.70 -20.51
C VAL A 61 -13.16 -7.22 -19.54
N ASP A 62 -14.39 -7.70 -19.70
CA ASP A 62 -15.49 -7.28 -18.84
C ASP A 62 -15.26 -7.74 -17.39
N GLN A 63 -14.77 -8.96 -17.20
CA GLN A 63 -14.44 -9.47 -15.88
C GLN A 63 -13.31 -8.64 -15.23
N ALA A 64 -12.24 -8.37 -15.96
CA ALA A 64 -11.11 -7.56 -15.48
C ALA A 64 -11.56 -6.12 -15.14
N ALA A 65 -12.35 -5.49 -16.00
CA ALA A 65 -12.90 -4.16 -15.76
C ALA A 65 -13.77 -4.12 -14.50
N GLN A 66 -14.61 -5.13 -14.27
CA GLN A 66 -15.44 -5.23 -13.06
C GLN A 66 -14.58 -5.44 -11.79
N ILE A 67 -13.48 -6.20 -11.89
CA ILE A 67 -12.52 -6.37 -10.78
C ILE A 67 -11.86 -5.04 -10.47
N LEU A 68 -11.36 -4.31 -11.46
CA LEU A 68 -10.77 -2.98 -11.28
C LEU A 68 -11.74 -2.01 -10.58
N LEU A 69 -13.01 -2.00 -10.99
CA LEU A 69 -14.02 -1.15 -10.34
C LEU A 69 -14.31 -1.57 -8.90
N LYS A 70 -14.28 -2.88 -8.59
CA LYS A 70 -14.42 -3.37 -7.22
C LYS A 70 -13.21 -2.98 -6.36
N MET A 71 -12.00 -3.06 -6.91
CA MET A 71 -10.79 -2.59 -6.24
C MET A 71 -10.88 -1.08 -5.95
N TRP A 72 -11.33 -0.29 -6.91
CA TRP A 72 -11.54 1.14 -6.74
C TRP A 72 -12.55 1.46 -5.63
N ARG A 73 -13.68 0.77 -5.60
CA ARG A 73 -14.66 0.90 -4.51
C ARG A 73 -14.05 0.51 -3.16
N CYS A 74 -13.37 -0.63 -3.11
CA CYS A 74 -12.68 -1.07 -1.90
C CYS A 74 -11.71 0.02 -1.41
N PHE A 75 -10.94 0.61 -2.32
CA PHE A 75 -9.99 1.68 -2.04
C PHE A 75 -10.69 2.93 -1.46
N LYS A 76 -11.74 3.41 -2.11
CA LYS A 76 -12.47 4.62 -1.71
C LYS A 76 -13.29 4.43 -0.43
N ASP A 77 -14.04 3.33 -0.34
CA ASP A 77 -14.99 3.10 0.74
C ASP A 77 -14.31 2.74 2.07
N ASN A 78 -13.05 2.28 2.01
CA ASN A 78 -12.30 1.88 3.20
C ASN A 78 -11.07 2.76 3.47
N ASP A 79 -10.99 3.97 2.92
CA ASP A 79 -9.83 4.85 3.12
C ASP A 79 -8.48 4.10 2.97
N ALA A 80 -8.41 3.26 1.94
CA ALA A 80 -7.19 2.51 1.69
C ALA A 80 -6.10 3.41 1.08
N THR A 81 -4.86 3.12 1.39
CA THR A 81 -3.68 3.75 0.76
C THR A 81 -3.12 2.89 -0.36
N LEU A 82 -3.42 1.58 -0.33
CA LEU A 82 -3.10 0.62 -1.37
C LEU A 82 -4.19 -0.46 -1.43
N VAL A 83 -4.58 -0.84 -2.64
CA VAL A 83 -5.33 -2.08 -2.93
C VAL A 83 -4.64 -2.73 -4.11
N GLU A 84 -4.13 -3.94 -3.93
CA GLU A 84 -3.38 -4.69 -4.93
C GLU A 84 -3.95 -6.10 -5.05
N ILE A 85 -3.98 -6.61 -6.28
CA ILE A 85 -4.19 -8.03 -6.60
C ILE A 85 -2.98 -8.49 -7.41
N ASN A 86 -2.22 -9.44 -6.88
CA ASN A 86 -1.01 -9.92 -7.55
C ASN A 86 -0.67 -11.37 -7.18
N PRO A 87 -0.96 -12.34 -8.08
CA PRO A 87 -1.54 -12.16 -9.41
C PRO A 87 -3.07 -12.27 -9.49
N LEU A 88 -3.62 -11.69 -10.56
CA LEU A 88 -4.94 -12.01 -11.07
C LEU A 88 -4.79 -13.13 -12.11
N ALA A 89 -5.42 -14.27 -11.88
CA ALA A 89 -5.27 -15.45 -12.75
C ALA A 89 -6.60 -15.88 -13.36
N LYS A 90 -6.54 -16.48 -14.55
CA LYS A 90 -7.67 -17.17 -15.18
C LYS A 90 -7.67 -18.61 -14.70
N ILE A 91 -8.71 -19.01 -13.97
CA ILE A 91 -8.89 -20.36 -13.40
C ILE A 91 -10.13 -21.01 -13.99
N GLY A 92 -10.17 -22.34 -14.01
CA GLY A 92 -11.26 -23.16 -14.56
C GLY A 92 -10.74 -24.43 -15.18
N ASP A 93 -11.64 -25.22 -15.78
CA ASP A 93 -11.27 -26.42 -16.52
C ASP A 93 -10.47 -26.00 -17.78
N PRO A 94 -9.26 -26.55 -18.01
CA PRO A 94 -8.48 -26.26 -19.21
C PRO A 94 -9.23 -26.53 -20.52
N ASP A 95 -10.10 -27.52 -20.54
CA ASP A 95 -10.83 -27.99 -21.71
C ASP A 95 -12.22 -27.38 -21.88
N ASP A 96 -12.70 -26.62 -20.87
CA ASP A 96 -14.02 -25.98 -20.89
C ASP A 96 -13.90 -24.47 -20.63
N GLU A 97 -13.90 -23.69 -21.71
CA GLU A 97 -13.82 -22.23 -21.65
C GLU A 97 -14.97 -21.58 -20.86
N SER A 98 -16.15 -22.24 -20.81
CA SER A 98 -17.31 -21.73 -20.08
C SER A 98 -17.13 -21.72 -18.56
N THR A 99 -16.23 -22.52 -18.03
CA THR A 99 -15.89 -22.61 -16.61
C THR A 99 -14.82 -21.61 -16.19
N LYS A 100 -14.09 -21.03 -17.16
CA LYS A 100 -12.98 -20.14 -16.88
C LYS A 100 -13.44 -18.79 -16.36
N GLN A 101 -12.81 -18.33 -15.29
CA GLN A 101 -13.06 -17.02 -14.68
C GLN A 101 -11.78 -16.40 -14.15
N LEU A 102 -11.76 -15.08 -14.06
CA LEU A 102 -10.67 -14.36 -13.42
C LEU A 102 -10.83 -14.44 -11.89
N SER A 103 -9.74 -14.79 -11.21
CA SER A 103 -9.70 -14.90 -9.74
C SER A 103 -8.45 -14.22 -9.19
N ALA A 104 -8.63 -13.46 -8.12
CA ALA A 104 -7.51 -12.98 -7.32
C ALA A 104 -6.91 -14.16 -6.55
N LEU A 105 -5.63 -14.45 -6.78
CA LEU A 105 -4.92 -15.50 -6.03
C LEU A 105 -4.35 -14.96 -4.73
N ASP A 106 -3.97 -13.68 -4.75
CA ASP A 106 -3.54 -12.94 -3.57
C ASP A 106 -4.01 -11.49 -3.67
N ALA A 107 -4.21 -10.86 -2.50
CA ALA A 107 -4.59 -9.47 -2.40
C ALA A 107 -3.93 -8.81 -1.19
N LYS A 108 -3.43 -7.59 -1.40
CA LYS A 108 -2.84 -6.75 -0.36
C LYS A 108 -3.64 -5.45 -0.25
N ILE A 109 -4.05 -5.14 0.97
CA ILE A 109 -4.80 -3.91 1.26
C ILE A 109 -4.11 -3.21 2.43
N SER A 110 -3.73 -1.95 2.21
CA SER A 110 -3.22 -1.08 3.28
C SER A 110 -4.26 0.00 3.55
N LEU A 111 -4.64 0.15 4.80
CA LEU A 111 -5.64 1.10 5.26
C LEU A 111 -4.95 2.33 5.87
N ASP A 112 -5.61 3.49 5.85
CA ASP A 112 -5.11 4.68 6.53
C ASP A 112 -5.54 4.65 8.01
N ASP A 113 -4.61 4.37 8.91
CA ASP A 113 -4.88 4.34 10.35
C ASP A 113 -5.49 5.64 10.88
N ASN A 114 -5.24 6.78 10.23
CA ASN A 114 -5.85 8.05 10.62
C ASN A 114 -7.36 8.08 10.35
N ALA A 115 -7.88 7.19 9.52
CA ALA A 115 -9.31 7.07 9.24
C ALA A 115 -10.01 6.05 10.15
N SER A 116 -9.30 5.37 11.06
CA SER A 116 -9.83 4.31 11.93
C SER A 116 -11.05 4.74 12.76
N PHE A 117 -11.13 6.03 13.14
CA PHE A 117 -12.25 6.59 13.92
C PHE A 117 -13.62 6.48 13.24
N ARG A 118 -13.65 6.26 11.92
CA ARG A 118 -14.89 6.10 11.12
C ARG A 118 -15.10 4.69 10.59
N HIS A 119 -14.25 3.74 11.00
CA HIS A 119 -14.28 2.35 10.56
C HIS A 119 -14.25 1.36 11.73
N ASP A 120 -15.33 1.29 12.51
CA ASP A 120 -15.45 0.43 13.69
C ASP A 120 -15.12 -1.05 13.41
N GLY A 121 -15.36 -1.49 12.18
CA GLY A 121 -15.10 -2.87 11.75
C GLY A 121 -13.62 -3.24 11.61
N TRP A 122 -12.69 -2.28 11.63
CA TRP A 122 -11.26 -2.55 11.43
C TRP A 122 -10.60 -3.24 12.61
N ALA A 123 -11.17 -3.11 13.82
CA ALA A 123 -10.65 -3.80 14.99
C ALA A 123 -10.51 -5.33 14.82
N ARG A 124 -11.29 -5.93 13.91
CA ARG A 124 -11.20 -7.36 13.56
C ARG A 124 -10.00 -7.73 12.69
N PHE A 125 -9.36 -6.76 12.06
CA PHE A 125 -8.19 -6.93 11.20
C PHE A 125 -6.88 -6.62 11.92
N VAL A 126 -6.91 -6.44 13.23
CA VAL A 126 -5.69 -6.23 14.02
C VAL A 126 -4.78 -7.44 13.81
N ASP A 127 -3.62 -7.18 13.23
CA ASP A 127 -2.61 -8.18 12.97
C ASP A 127 -2.19 -8.83 14.31
N PRO A 128 -2.11 -10.15 14.38
CA PRO A 128 -1.57 -10.86 15.53
C PRO A 128 -0.05 -10.69 15.70
N ILE A 129 0.61 -9.84 14.93
CA ILE A 129 1.99 -9.44 15.23
C ILE A 129 1.99 -8.92 16.66
N VAL A 130 2.68 -9.66 17.53
CA VAL A 130 2.86 -9.25 18.92
C VAL A 130 3.60 -7.91 18.89
N PRO A 131 2.95 -6.80 19.24
CA PRO A 131 3.63 -5.51 19.20
C PRO A 131 4.79 -5.51 20.20
N ASP A 132 5.82 -4.73 19.91
CA ASP A 132 6.89 -4.48 20.89
C ASP A 132 6.24 -4.07 22.21
N PRO A 133 6.61 -4.67 23.36
CA PRO A 133 5.98 -4.38 24.65
C PRO A 133 6.05 -2.90 25.06
N PHE A 134 7.08 -2.19 24.62
CA PHE A 134 7.22 -0.76 24.87
C PHE A 134 6.29 0.06 23.99
N GLU A 135 6.13 -0.34 22.71
CA GLU A 135 5.17 0.29 21.79
C GLU A 135 3.74 0.10 22.27
N GLN A 136 3.41 -1.11 22.71
CA GLN A 136 2.09 -1.40 23.28
C GLN A 136 1.80 -0.52 24.52
N ARG A 137 2.75 -0.46 25.44
CA ARG A 137 2.63 0.34 26.66
C ARG A 137 2.52 1.84 26.37
N ALA A 138 3.28 2.34 25.41
CA ALA A 138 3.19 3.73 24.95
C ALA A 138 1.82 4.03 24.36
N ARG A 139 1.28 3.15 23.54
CA ARG A 139 -0.05 3.27 22.94
C ARG A 139 -1.16 3.33 23.99
N GLU A 140 -1.07 2.52 25.05
CA GLU A 140 -2.02 2.56 26.17
C GLU A 140 -2.06 3.93 26.89
N HIS A 141 -0.96 4.69 26.81
CA HIS A 141 -0.84 6.04 27.35
C HIS A 141 -1.03 7.17 26.29
N GLY A 142 -1.47 6.83 25.08
CA GLY A 142 -1.67 7.80 24.00
C GLY A 142 -0.36 8.36 23.43
N LEU A 143 0.74 7.65 23.58
CA LEU A 143 2.07 8.02 23.08
C LEU A 143 2.42 7.21 21.83
N HIS A 144 3.21 7.83 20.95
CA HIS A 144 3.78 7.17 19.77
C HIS A 144 5.24 6.80 20.06
N TYR A 145 5.49 5.53 20.26
CA TYR A 145 6.82 4.98 20.48
C TYR A 145 7.22 4.04 19.34
N VAL A 146 8.43 4.18 18.86
CA VAL A 146 9.06 3.24 17.93
C VAL A 146 10.42 2.84 18.49
N HIS A 147 10.65 1.55 18.61
CA HIS A 147 11.94 1.01 19.04
C HIS A 147 12.96 1.08 17.89
N LEU A 148 14.12 1.65 18.15
CA LEU A 148 15.25 1.70 17.24
C LEU A 148 16.46 1.01 17.89
N HIS A 149 17.47 0.67 17.07
CA HIS A 149 18.66 -0.03 17.53
C HIS A 149 19.81 0.96 17.77
N GLY A 150 19.79 1.65 18.90
CA GLY A 150 20.81 2.62 19.27
C GLY A 150 20.96 2.76 20.79
N GLU A 151 21.75 3.74 21.23
CA GLU A 151 22.14 3.96 22.63
C GLU A 151 21.53 5.23 23.23
N VAL A 152 21.01 6.15 22.41
CA VAL A 152 20.48 7.45 22.85
C VAL A 152 18.98 7.48 22.78
N GLY A 153 18.32 7.56 23.96
CA GLY A 153 16.87 7.75 24.03
C GLY A 153 16.49 9.18 23.64
N VAL A 154 15.44 9.30 22.80
CA VAL A 154 14.89 10.58 22.32
C VAL A 154 13.44 10.69 22.74
N ILE A 155 13.09 11.81 23.38
CA ILE A 155 11.73 12.16 23.77
C ILE A 155 11.45 13.57 23.30
N GLY A 156 10.32 13.77 22.60
CA GLY A 156 9.96 15.08 22.09
C GLY A 156 8.45 15.29 22.03
N ASN A 157 8.06 16.56 22.03
CA ASN A 157 6.67 16.95 21.87
C ASN A 157 6.42 17.41 20.43
N GLY A 158 6.10 16.42 19.58
CA GLY A 158 5.80 16.65 18.17
C GLY A 158 6.83 16.02 17.21
N ALA A 159 6.30 15.42 16.16
CA ALA A 159 7.06 14.58 15.23
C ALA A 159 8.25 15.31 14.57
N GLY A 160 8.09 16.58 14.17
CA GLY A 160 9.17 17.35 13.55
C GLY A 160 10.37 17.56 14.47
N LEU A 161 10.12 17.88 15.75
CA LEU A 161 11.19 18.04 16.76
C LEU A 161 11.91 16.72 17.02
N VAL A 162 11.17 15.62 17.15
CA VAL A 162 11.76 14.30 17.37
C VAL A 162 12.59 13.89 16.18
N MET A 163 12.10 14.03 14.95
CA MET A 163 12.86 13.72 13.73
C MET A 163 14.17 14.51 13.65
N SER A 164 14.12 15.82 13.90
CA SER A 164 15.33 16.65 13.93
C SER A 164 16.32 16.23 15.02
N SER A 165 15.82 15.76 16.18
CA SER A 165 16.66 15.24 17.26
C SER A 165 17.33 13.92 16.88
N LEU A 166 16.62 13.02 16.18
CA LEU A 166 17.17 11.78 15.64
C LEU A 166 18.30 12.06 14.65
N ASP A 167 18.07 13.00 13.73
CA ASP A 167 19.06 13.42 12.73
C ASP A 167 20.29 14.01 13.41
N ALA A 168 20.12 14.85 14.42
CA ALA A 168 21.21 15.45 15.18
C ALA A 168 22.05 14.41 15.94
N VAL A 169 21.41 13.41 16.56
CA VAL A 169 22.12 12.31 17.25
C VAL A 169 22.92 11.48 16.24
N SER A 170 22.31 11.12 15.11
CA SER A 170 22.98 10.34 14.06
C SER A 170 24.15 11.11 13.45
N GLY A 171 23.95 12.38 13.11
CA GLY A 171 25.00 13.24 12.54
C GLY A 171 26.17 13.45 13.50
N ALA A 172 25.90 13.69 14.78
CA ALA A 172 26.96 13.82 15.79
C ALA A 172 27.75 12.51 15.97
N GLY A 173 27.10 11.35 15.88
CA GLY A 173 27.76 10.05 15.91
C GLY A 173 28.71 9.88 14.73
N GLU A 174 28.28 10.21 13.53
CA GLU A 174 29.07 10.14 12.30
C GLU A 174 30.26 11.11 12.32
N GLU A 175 30.06 12.37 12.71
CA GLU A 175 31.11 13.38 12.81
C GLU A 175 32.21 13.00 13.78
N GLN A 176 31.87 12.30 14.86
CA GLN A 176 32.84 11.84 15.86
C GLN A 176 33.44 10.46 15.55
N GLY A 177 33.07 9.85 14.43
CA GLY A 177 33.53 8.51 14.04
C GLY A 177 33.05 7.42 15.01
N THR A 178 31.96 7.65 15.73
CA THR A 178 31.32 6.67 16.61
C THR A 178 30.10 6.05 15.94
N ASN A 179 29.62 4.91 16.44
CA ASN A 179 28.40 4.29 15.94
C ASN A 179 27.18 4.60 16.82
N ILE A 180 27.22 5.75 17.50
CA ILE A 180 26.12 6.18 18.37
C ILE A 180 24.90 6.51 17.51
N LYS A 181 23.75 5.88 17.84
CA LYS A 181 22.48 6.02 17.11
C LYS A 181 21.33 6.23 18.08
N PRO A 182 20.20 6.78 17.61
CA PRO A 182 18.98 6.85 18.39
C PRO A 182 18.47 5.44 18.76
N ALA A 183 17.99 5.30 19.99
CA ALA A 183 17.43 4.05 20.51
C ALA A 183 15.91 3.97 20.38
N ASN A 184 15.26 5.10 20.22
CA ASN A 184 13.81 5.17 20.09
C ASN A 184 13.35 6.50 19.45
N PHE A 185 12.10 6.51 19.06
CA PHE A 185 11.30 7.67 18.74
C PHE A 185 10.12 7.70 19.73
N LEU A 186 9.96 8.78 20.51
CA LEU A 186 8.86 8.95 21.45
C LEU A 186 8.36 10.39 21.46
#